data_01d511726f7bf9dff471129c0bc3ea1f
#
_entry.id   01d511726f7bf9dff471129c0bc3ea1f
#
_cell.length_a   1.000
_cell.length_b   1.000
_cell.length_c   1.000
_cell.angle_alpha   90.00
_cell.angle_beta   90.00
_cell.angle_gamma   90.00
#
_symmetry.space_group_name_H-M   'P 1'
#
loop_
_entity.id
_entity.type
_entity.pdbx_description
1 polymer ?
#
loop_
_entity_poly.entity_id
_entity_poly.type
_entity_poly.pdbx_seq_one_letter_code
_entity_poly.pdbx_strand_id
1 'polypeptide(L)'
;MNAPVDVTAVRIETERLILRAWRETDLADFYEYARVEGVGEMAGWNHHQSMEESRRILDSFISGKKTFALEWKENGKVIGSLGLEPRDAGLPEELQGREIGYVLSRDYWGRGLMPEAVKAVIDYCFQELSFDYLTCGHFDYNDRSRRVVEKSGFRLLKRVVTSTARGVDEPGKLYVLYNPVKHTDKEKQPCLN
;
A
#
# COMPACT_ATOMS: atom_id res chain seq x y z
N MET A 1 -10.81 5.15 13.20
CA MET A 1 -11.63 5.67 12.07
C MET A 1 -10.77 5.89 10.83
N ASN A 2 -11.32 5.75 9.61
CA ASN A 2 -10.55 6.00 8.38
C ASN A 2 -10.34 7.52 8.17
N ALA A 3 -9.09 7.97 8.25
CA ALA A 3 -8.74 9.37 8.04
C ALA A 3 -8.99 9.81 6.57
N PRO A 4 -9.32 11.09 6.30
CA PRO A 4 -9.43 11.59 4.93
C PRO A 4 -8.06 11.57 4.23
N VAL A 5 -8.06 11.29 2.92
CA VAL A 5 -6.85 11.25 2.08
C VAL A 5 -7.15 11.86 0.72
N ASP A 6 -6.29 12.77 0.28
CA ASP A 6 -6.23 13.24 -1.11
C ASP A 6 -4.76 13.42 -1.52
N VAL A 7 -4.27 12.56 -2.42
CA VAL A 7 -2.89 12.58 -2.91
C VAL A 7 -2.73 13.34 -4.22
N THR A 8 -3.76 14.02 -4.72
CA THR A 8 -3.77 14.65 -6.05
C THR A 8 -2.64 15.67 -6.24
N ALA A 9 -2.35 16.46 -5.21
CA ALA A 9 -1.28 17.46 -5.24
C ALA A 9 0.02 16.98 -4.56
N VAL A 10 0.06 15.74 -4.09
CA VAL A 10 1.19 15.20 -3.32
C VAL A 10 2.25 14.65 -4.26
N ARG A 11 3.51 15.03 -4.00
CA ARG A 11 4.69 14.50 -4.65
C ARG A 11 5.74 14.21 -3.59
N ILE A 12 6.07 12.95 -3.41
CA ILE A 12 7.11 12.49 -2.48
C ILE A 12 8.28 11.97 -3.30
N GLU A 13 9.46 12.46 -3.02
CA GLU A 13 10.69 11.99 -3.66
C GLU A 13 11.55 11.19 -2.68
N THR A 14 11.98 10.03 -3.12
CA THR A 14 12.96 9.20 -2.44
C THR A 14 14.28 9.21 -3.22
N GLU A 15 15.23 8.39 -2.83
CA GLU A 15 16.48 8.23 -3.59
C GLU A 15 16.21 7.81 -5.04
N ARG A 16 15.32 6.81 -5.25
CA ARG A 16 15.12 6.15 -6.54
C ARG A 16 13.72 6.33 -7.13
N LEU A 17 12.72 6.76 -6.33
CA LEU A 17 11.32 6.82 -6.73
C LEU A 17 10.77 8.23 -6.62
N ILE A 18 9.71 8.48 -7.41
CA ILE A 18 8.78 9.57 -7.24
C ILE A 18 7.40 8.95 -7.00
N LEU A 19 6.81 9.24 -5.85
CA LEU A 19 5.44 8.88 -5.53
C LEU A 19 4.54 10.07 -5.83
N ARG A 20 3.60 9.91 -6.74
CA ARG A 20 2.70 10.97 -7.21
C ARG A 20 1.30 10.45 -7.52
N ALA A 21 0.37 11.37 -7.75
CA ALA A 21 -0.93 10.98 -8.27
C ALA A 21 -0.81 10.29 -9.65
N TRP A 22 -1.73 9.38 -9.92
CA TRP A 22 -1.87 8.73 -11.22
C TRP A 22 -2.33 9.72 -12.29
N ARG A 23 -1.91 9.47 -13.54
CA ARG A 23 -2.28 10.22 -14.73
C ARG A 23 -2.82 9.28 -15.80
N GLU A 24 -3.68 9.77 -16.67
CA GLU A 24 -4.19 8.98 -17.80
C GLU A 24 -3.05 8.43 -18.70
N THR A 25 -1.97 9.19 -18.80
CA THR A 25 -0.77 8.82 -19.57
C THR A 25 -0.01 7.62 -19.01
N ASP A 26 -0.27 7.21 -17.75
CA ASP A 26 0.40 6.09 -17.10
C ASP A 26 -0.19 4.72 -17.49
N LEU A 27 -1.24 4.70 -18.31
CA LEU A 27 -1.98 3.48 -18.66
C LEU A 27 -1.08 2.38 -19.25
N ALA A 28 -0.16 2.74 -20.12
CA ALA A 28 0.72 1.76 -20.78
C ALA A 28 1.63 1.06 -19.76
N ASP A 29 2.25 1.83 -18.88
CA ASP A 29 3.12 1.32 -17.82
C ASP A 29 2.31 0.50 -16.80
N PHE A 30 1.11 0.96 -16.45
CA PHE A 30 0.22 0.21 -15.57
C PHE A 30 -0.14 -1.15 -16.15
N TYR A 31 -0.60 -1.21 -17.40
CA TYR A 31 -0.93 -2.45 -18.07
C TYR A 31 0.28 -3.37 -18.20
N GLU A 32 1.46 -2.83 -18.50
CA GLU A 32 2.70 -3.61 -18.65
C GLU A 32 2.95 -4.51 -17.43
N TYR A 33 2.84 -3.99 -16.20
CA TYR A 33 3.07 -4.81 -15.03
C TYR A 33 1.81 -5.52 -14.50
N ALA A 34 0.64 -4.93 -14.68
CA ALA A 34 -0.60 -5.50 -14.13
C ALA A 34 -1.06 -6.77 -14.89
N ARG A 35 -0.67 -6.93 -16.15
CA ARG A 35 -0.94 -8.13 -16.96
C ARG A 35 -0.03 -9.32 -16.63
N VAL A 36 1.01 -9.12 -15.84
CA VAL A 36 1.98 -10.18 -15.52
C VAL A 36 1.40 -11.09 -14.45
N GLU A 37 1.22 -12.37 -14.77
CA GLU A 37 0.77 -13.39 -13.83
C GLU A 37 1.67 -13.43 -12.59
N GLY A 38 1.06 -13.54 -11.42
CA GLY A 38 1.73 -13.53 -10.11
C GLY A 38 1.98 -12.13 -9.53
N VAL A 39 1.71 -11.04 -10.27
CA VAL A 39 1.79 -9.68 -9.72
C VAL A 39 0.51 -9.34 -8.97
N GLY A 40 -0.63 -9.42 -9.63
CA GLY A 40 -1.94 -9.13 -9.04
C GLY A 40 -2.35 -10.13 -7.97
N GLU A 41 -2.06 -11.39 -8.20
CA GLU A 41 -2.41 -12.50 -7.30
C GLU A 41 -1.76 -12.35 -5.91
N MET A 42 -0.56 -11.77 -5.86
CA MET A 42 0.12 -11.44 -4.60
C MET A 42 -0.55 -10.30 -3.83
N ALA A 43 -1.44 -9.55 -4.47
CA ALA A 43 -2.20 -8.44 -3.90
C ALA A 43 -3.72 -8.71 -3.84
N GLY A 44 -4.17 -9.93 -4.23
CA GLY A 44 -5.56 -10.37 -4.11
C GLY A 44 -6.44 -10.05 -5.33
N TRP A 45 -5.86 -9.74 -6.49
CA TRP A 45 -6.58 -9.55 -7.76
C TRP A 45 -5.94 -10.37 -8.89
N ASN A 46 -6.71 -10.70 -9.93
CA ASN A 46 -6.19 -11.41 -11.09
C ASN A 46 -5.40 -10.46 -11.99
N HIS A 47 -4.33 -10.95 -12.61
CA HIS A 47 -3.61 -10.16 -13.61
C HIS A 47 -4.56 -9.69 -14.72
N HIS A 48 -4.36 -8.47 -15.20
CA HIS A 48 -5.26 -7.81 -16.14
C HIS A 48 -5.24 -8.49 -17.51
N GLN A 49 -6.41 -8.76 -18.05
CA GLN A 49 -6.58 -9.45 -19.34
C GLN A 49 -6.54 -8.50 -20.53
N SER A 50 -6.79 -7.21 -20.30
CA SER A 50 -6.83 -6.20 -21.36
C SER A 50 -6.40 -4.82 -20.84
N MET A 51 -5.99 -3.97 -21.80
CA MET A 51 -5.71 -2.55 -21.50
C MET A 51 -6.97 -1.80 -21.06
N GLU A 52 -8.13 -2.25 -21.49
CA GLU A 52 -9.43 -1.68 -21.10
C GLU A 52 -9.77 -1.92 -19.64
N GLU A 53 -9.42 -3.11 -19.14
CA GLU A 53 -9.50 -3.42 -17.72
C GLU A 53 -8.56 -2.52 -16.91
N SER A 54 -7.31 -2.37 -17.34
CA SER A 54 -6.35 -1.46 -16.70
C SER A 54 -6.85 -0.02 -16.71
N ARG A 55 -7.47 0.45 -17.79
CA ARG A 55 -8.05 1.80 -17.84
C ARG A 55 -9.11 2.02 -16.77
N ARG A 56 -10.06 1.09 -16.65
CA ARG A 56 -11.11 1.20 -15.60
C ARG A 56 -10.53 1.28 -14.20
N ILE A 57 -9.48 0.49 -13.92
CA ILE A 57 -8.81 0.51 -12.62
C ILE A 57 -8.03 1.81 -12.44
N LEU A 58 -7.32 2.28 -13.48
CA LEU A 58 -6.61 3.56 -13.47
C LEU A 58 -7.55 4.73 -13.19
N ASP A 59 -8.72 4.76 -13.83
CA ASP A 59 -9.76 5.78 -13.61
C ASP A 59 -10.24 5.76 -12.15
N SER A 60 -10.34 4.56 -11.55
CA SER A 60 -10.67 4.43 -10.13
C SER A 60 -9.56 4.93 -9.20
N PHE A 61 -8.29 4.80 -9.57
CA PHE A 61 -7.17 5.37 -8.81
C PHE A 61 -7.16 6.90 -8.88
N ILE A 62 -7.39 7.45 -10.08
CA ILE A 62 -7.45 8.90 -10.30
C ILE A 62 -8.63 9.51 -9.53
N SER A 63 -9.82 8.94 -9.67
CA SER A 63 -11.03 9.44 -9.00
C SER A 63 -11.02 9.22 -7.48
N GLY A 64 -10.44 8.11 -7.03
CA GLY A 64 -10.34 7.74 -5.61
C GLY A 64 -9.32 8.54 -4.82
N LYS A 65 -8.34 9.18 -5.48
CA LYS A 65 -7.37 10.13 -4.91
C LYS A 65 -6.57 9.63 -3.69
N LYS A 66 -6.43 8.32 -3.53
CA LYS A 66 -5.80 7.69 -2.36
C LYS A 66 -4.63 6.77 -2.72
N THR A 67 -4.30 6.65 -4.00
CA THR A 67 -3.30 5.71 -4.51
C THR A 67 -2.21 6.47 -5.25
N PHE A 68 -0.96 6.27 -4.85
CA PHE A 68 0.22 6.79 -5.54
C PHE A 68 0.64 5.87 -6.68
N ALA A 69 1.05 6.46 -7.80
CA ALA A 69 1.90 5.84 -8.79
C ALA A 69 3.36 5.88 -8.30
N LEU A 70 4.08 4.78 -8.46
CA LEU A 70 5.51 4.68 -8.16
C LEU A 70 6.30 4.85 -9.46
N GLU A 71 6.80 6.06 -9.70
CA GLU A 71 7.61 6.37 -10.87
C GLU A 71 9.09 6.10 -10.58
N TRP A 72 9.74 5.31 -11.43
CA TRP A 72 11.16 5.03 -11.37
C TRP A 72 11.97 6.18 -11.96
N LYS A 73 12.81 6.84 -11.16
CA LYS A 73 13.55 8.06 -11.56
C LYS A 73 14.46 7.88 -12.76
N GLU A 74 15.03 6.69 -12.93
CA GLU A 74 16.02 6.44 -13.98
C GLU A 74 15.43 6.57 -15.41
N ASN A 75 14.16 6.21 -15.60
CA ASN A 75 13.54 6.20 -16.93
C ASN A 75 12.11 6.79 -16.99
N GLY A 76 11.59 7.28 -15.86
CA GLY A 76 10.27 7.87 -15.77
C GLY A 76 9.09 6.88 -15.84
N LYS A 77 9.34 5.56 -15.89
CA LYS A 77 8.28 4.55 -15.93
C LYS A 77 7.56 4.44 -14.59
N VAL A 78 6.25 4.23 -14.64
CA VAL A 78 5.47 3.81 -13.48
C VAL A 78 5.61 2.29 -13.31
N ILE A 79 6.22 1.89 -12.21
CA ILE A 79 6.59 0.50 -11.94
C ILE A 79 5.77 -0.16 -10.84
N GLY A 80 4.80 0.54 -10.27
CA GLY A 80 3.96 0.02 -9.19
C GLY A 80 2.99 1.04 -8.64
N SER A 81 2.28 0.65 -7.60
CA SER A 81 1.31 1.47 -6.88
C SER A 81 1.43 1.30 -5.37
N LEU A 82 1.04 2.34 -4.63
CA LEU A 82 0.88 2.31 -3.19
C LEU A 82 -0.38 3.08 -2.81
N GLY A 83 -1.35 2.40 -2.19
CA GLY A 83 -2.63 2.96 -1.76
C GLY A 83 -2.72 3.14 -0.25
N LEU A 84 -3.51 4.15 0.16
CA LEU A 84 -3.93 4.40 1.53
C LEU A 84 -5.41 3.99 1.67
N GLU A 85 -5.65 2.71 1.86
CA GLU A 85 -6.97 2.11 1.79
C GLU A 85 -7.75 2.25 3.11
N PRO A 86 -9.07 2.43 3.05
CA PRO A 86 -9.88 2.34 4.25
C PRO A 86 -9.90 0.91 4.77
N ARG A 87 -9.72 0.74 6.08
CA ARG A 87 -9.83 -0.56 6.74
C ARG A 87 -10.37 -0.43 8.16
N ASP A 88 -11.26 -1.33 8.52
CA ASP A 88 -11.56 -1.60 9.92
C ASP A 88 -10.47 -2.54 10.48
N ALA A 89 -9.58 -1.97 11.28
CA ALA A 89 -8.53 -2.72 11.93
C ALA A 89 -8.94 -3.29 13.29
N GLY A 90 -10.14 -2.93 13.79
CA GLY A 90 -10.60 -3.24 15.15
C GLY A 90 -9.82 -2.46 16.21
N LEU A 91 -9.33 -1.27 15.85
CA LEU A 91 -8.69 -0.32 16.77
C LEU A 91 -9.72 0.69 17.28
N PRO A 92 -9.45 1.39 18.42
CA PRO A 92 -10.34 2.40 18.97
C PRO A 92 -10.82 3.42 17.93
N GLU A 93 -12.11 3.78 17.97
CA GLU A 93 -12.74 4.64 16.95
C GLU A 93 -12.18 6.06 16.91
N GLU A 94 -11.67 6.56 18.05
CA GLU A 94 -11.03 7.86 18.15
C GLU A 94 -9.71 7.94 17.36
N LEU A 95 -9.04 6.81 17.12
CA LEU A 95 -7.80 6.78 16.36
C LEU A 95 -8.07 6.88 14.85
N GLN A 96 -7.29 7.69 14.18
CA GLN A 96 -7.36 7.90 12.73
C GLN A 96 -6.18 7.25 12.02
N GLY A 97 -6.49 6.49 10.98
CA GLY A 97 -5.45 5.81 10.19
C GLY A 97 -5.96 5.21 8.90
N ARG A 98 -5.07 4.53 8.19
CA ARG A 98 -5.34 3.85 6.92
C ARG A 98 -4.52 2.56 6.81
N GLU A 99 -4.91 1.68 5.90
CA GLU A 99 -4.10 0.53 5.50
C GLU A 99 -3.22 0.88 4.30
N ILE A 100 -1.93 0.57 4.39
CA ILE A 100 -1.03 0.61 3.23
C ILE A 100 -1.17 -0.67 2.44
N GLY A 101 -1.61 -0.55 1.18
CA GLY A 101 -1.59 -1.60 0.17
C GLY A 101 -0.64 -1.24 -0.95
N TYR A 102 0.07 -2.21 -1.53
CA TYR A 102 1.03 -1.94 -2.60
C TYR A 102 1.19 -3.09 -3.59
N VAL A 103 1.64 -2.73 -4.77
CA VAL A 103 2.05 -3.63 -5.84
C VAL A 103 3.31 -3.07 -6.50
N LEU A 104 4.21 -3.96 -6.92
CA LEU A 104 5.40 -3.60 -7.69
C LEU A 104 5.54 -4.53 -8.88
N SER A 105 5.93 -3.99 -10.02
CA SER A 105 6.31 -4.74 -11.19
C SER A 105 7.35 -5.81 -10.86
N ARG A 106 7.17 -7.01 -11.39
CA ARG A 106 8.00 -8.19 -11.10
C ARG A 106 9.49 -7.95 -11.36
N ASP A 107 9.82 -7.19 -12.41
CA ASP A 107 11.19 -6.90 -12.82
C ASP A 107 11.96 -6.03 -11.81
N TYR A 108 11.23 -5.42 -10.89
CA TYR A 108 11.79 -4.55 -9.84
C TYR A 108 11.79 -5.20 -8.44
N TRP A 109 11.36 -6.48 -8.33
CA TRP A 109 11.39 -7.17 -7.05
C TRP A 109 12.81 -7.40 -6.54
N GLY A 110 12.97 -7.48 -5.22
CA GLY A 110 14.25 -7.78 -4.57
C GLY A 110 15.23 -6.61 -4.48
N ARG A 111 14.89 -5.45 -5.07
CA ARG A 111 15.78 -4.27 -5.11
C ARG A 111 15.60 -3.30 -3.93
N GLY A 112 14.71 -3.60 -2.98
CA GLY A 112 14.46 -2.73 -1.82
C GLY A 112 13.58 -1.51 -2.10
N LEU A 113 12.99 -1.39 -3.29
CA LEU A 113 12.18 -0.22 -3.70
C LEU A 113 10.89 -0.08 -2.91
N MET A 114 10.19 -1.20 -2.65
CA MET A 114 8.93 -1.13 -1.90
C MET A 114 9.14 -0.71 -0.43
N PRO A 115 10.12 -1.24 0.33
CA PRO A 115 10.46 -0.68 1.64
C PRO A 115 10.81 0.81 1.63
N GLU A 116 11.49 1.30 0.58
CA GLU A 116 11.81 2.71 0.39
C GLU A 116 10.53 3.55 0.22
N ALA A 117 9.62 3.11 -0.66
CA ALA A 117 8.33 3.78 -0.89
C ALA A 117 7.45 3.77 0.36
N VAL A 118 7.33 2.62 1.03
CA VAL A 118 6.51 2.47 2.24
C VAL A 118 7.00 3.38 3.35
N LYS A 119 8.32 3.47 3.57
CA LYS A 119 8.91 4.36 4.56
C LYS A 119 8.57 5.83 4.28
N ALA A 120 8.73 6.28 3.04
CA ALA A 120 8.41 7.65 2.65
C ALA A 120 6.91 7.99 2.85
N VAL A 121 6.01 7.03 2.58
CA VAL A 121 4.57 7.22 2.84
C VAL A 121 4.24 7.20 4.33
N ILE A 122 4.93 6.38 5.14
CA ILE A 122 4.78 6.41 6.61
C ILE A 122 5.14 7.81 7.13
N ASP A 123 6.29 8.35 6.72
CA ASP A 123 6.74 9.67 7.14
C ASP A 123 5.71 10.74 6.74
N TYR A 124 5.21 10.72 5.50
CA TYR A 124 4.16 11.61 5.02
C TYR A 124 2.87 11.49 5.85
N CYS A 125 2.37 10.29 6.11
CA CYS A 125 1.15 10.07 6.87
C CYS A 125 1.26 10.56 8.31
N PHE A 126 2.41 10.38 8.94
CA PHE A 126 2.59 10.78 10.33
C PHE A 126 2.91 12.26 10.50
N GLN A 127 3.71 12.84 9.61
CA GLN A 127 4.16 14.23 9.73
C GLN A 127 3.15 15.22 9.12
N GLU A 128 2.64 14.92 7.91
CA GLU A 128 1.77 15.86 7.19
C GLU A 128 0.27 15.60 7.45
N LEU A 129 -0.15 14.32 7.44
CA LEU A 129 -1.55 13.96 7.67
C LEU A 129 -1.90 13.75 9.14
N SER A 130 -0.91 13.72 10.01
CA SER A 130 -1.09 13.53 11.46
C SER A 130 -1.90 12.27 11.82
N PHE A 131 -1.71 11.16 11.08
CA PHE A 131 -2.35 9.90 11.42
C PHE A 131 -1.87 9.36 12.76
N ASP A 132 -2.74 8.63 13.46
CA ASP A 132 -2.42 7.99 14.72
C ASP A 132 -1.77 6.64 14.51
N TYR A 133 -2.17 5.93 13.43
CA TYR A 133 -1.62 4.65 13.07
C TYR A 133 -1.67 4.41 11.56
N LEU A 134 -0.90 3.44 11.13
CA LEU A 134 -1.03 2.79 9.83
C LEU A 134 -1.12 1.28 10.02
N THR A 135 -1.89 0.61 9.18
CA THR A 135 -1.87 -0.84 9.09
C THR A 135 -1.28 -1.28 7.76
N CYS A 136 -0.79 -2.50 7.72
CA CYS A 136 -0.34 -3.15 6.49
C CYS A 136 -0.53 -4.66 6.65
N GLY A 137 -1.02 -5.33 5.62
CA GLY A 137 -1.26 -6.77 5.66
C GLY A 137 -0.48 -7.54 4.60
N HIS A 138 -0.41 -8.86 4.79
CA HIS A 138 0.05 -9.78 3.76
C HIS A 138 -0.65 -11.13 3.88
N PHE A 139 -0.81 -11.84 2.77
CA PHE A 139 -1.25 -13.25 2.76
C PHE A 139 -0.15 -14.15 3.30
N ASP A 140 -0.52 -15.26 3.95
CA ASP A 140 0.44 -16.17 4.59
C ASP A 140 1.50 -16.71 3.63
N TYR A 141 1.17 -16.87 2.36
CA TYR A 141 2.09 -17.32 1.30
C TYR A 141 3.00 -16.21 0.72
N ASN A 142 2.73 -14.92 1.03
CA ASN A 142 3.48 -13.80 0.43
C ASN A 142 4.65 -13.35 1.30
N ASP A 143 5.72 -14.15 1.33
CA ASP A 143 6.95 -13.84 2.08
C ASP A 143 7.64 -12.55 1.67
N ARG A 144 7.47 -12.11 0.40
CA ARG A 144 8.04 -10.83 -0.05
C ARG A 144 7.35 -9.66 0.65
N SER A 145 6.02 -9.67 0.68
CA SER A 145 5.25 -8.64 1.39
C SER A 145 5.53 -8.69 2.89
N ARG A 146 5.62 -9.88 3.50
CA ARG A 146 6.02 -10.03 4.91
C ARG A 146 7.32 -9.28 5.22
N ARG A 147 8.36 -9.47 4.39
CA ARG A 147 9.65 -8.79 4.58
C ARG A 147 9.57 -7.27 4.44
N VAL A 148 8.69 -6.75 3.56
CA VAL A 148 8.45 -5.31 3.45
C VAL A 148 7.84 -4.78 4.74
N VAL A 149 6.77 -5.42 5.22
CA VAL A 149 6.05 -5.05 6.44
C VAL A 149 6.99 -5.02 7.65
N GLU A 150 7.76 -6.11 7.85
CA GLU A 150 8.71 -6.23 8.96
C GLU A 150 9.83 -5.18 8.90
N LYS A 151 10.42 -4.95 7.71
CA LYS A 151 11.47 -3.94 7.50
C LYS A 151 10.98 -2.51 7.68
N SER A 152 9.68 -2.27 7.52
CA SER A 152 9.06 -0.96 7.71
C SER A 152 8.66 -0.69 9.16
N GLY A 153 8.93 -1.62 10.08
CA GLY A 153 8.73 -1.42 11.52
C GLY A 153 7.33 -1.75 12.03
N PHE A 154 6.47 -2.30 11.19
CA PHE A 154 5.13 -2.74 11.62
C PHE A 154 5.22 -3.94 12.57
N ARG A 155 4.32 -3.98 13.56
CA ARG A 155 4.18 -5.08 14.52
C ARG A 155 2.90 -5.85 14.27
N LEU A 156 2.92 -7.17 14.46
CA LEU A 156 1.74 -8.02 14.27
C LEU A 156 0.60 -7.54 15.17
N LEU A 157 -0.54 -7.27 14.56
CA LEU A 157 -1.78 -6.92 15.26
C LEU A 157 -2.66 -8.15 15.44
N LYS A 158 -3.00 -8.84 14.35
CA LYS A 158 -3.87 -10.03 14.39
C LYS A 158 -3.75 -10.88 13.11
N ARG A 159 -4.22 -12.12 13.19
CA ARG A 159 -4.52 -12.92 12.00
C ARG A 159 -5.85 -12.46 11.39
N VAL A 160 -5.93 -12.53 10.07
CA VAL A 160 -7.12 -12.13 9.30
C VAL A 160 -7.38 -13.14 8.20
N VAL A 161 -8.63 -13.19 7.76
CA VAL A 161 -9.02 -13.78 6.48
C VAL A 161 -9.53 -12.63 5.62
N THR A 162 -9.01 -12.49 4.42
CA THR A 162 -9.36 -11.41 3.51
C THR A 162 -10.06 -11.97 2.29
N SER A 163 -11.31 -11.55 2.06
CA SER A 163 -12.01 -11.82 0.81
C SER A 163 -11.38 -10.98 -0.30
N THR A 164 -10.81 -11.67 -1.26
CA THR A 164 -10.06 -11.05 -2.36
C THR A 164 -10.96 -10.71 -3.55
N ALA A 165 -10.52 -9.80 -4.42
CA ALA A 165 -11.21 -9.53 -5.69
C ALA A 165 -11.23 -10.76 -6.63
N ARG A 166 -10.46 -11.79 -6.32
CA ARG A 166 -10.46 -13.09 -7.01
C ARG A 166 -11.63 -13.99 -6.62
N GLY A 167 -12.46 -13.57 -5.64
CA GLY A 167 -13.53 -14.39 -5.10
C GLY A 167 -13.06 -15.53 -4.19
N VAL A 168 -11.86 -15.44 -3.65
CA VAL A 168 -11.23 -16.42 -2.75
C VAL A 168 -10.89 -15.76 -1.43
N ASP A 169 -11.17 -16.44 -0.34
CA ASP A 169 -10.79 -16.06 1.00
C ASP A 169 -9.35 -16.51 1.29
N GLU A 170 -8.47 -15.56 1.58
CA GLU A 170 -7.06 -15.81 1.79
C GLU A 170 -6.67 -15.54 3.25
N PRO A 171 -6.04 -16.51 3.93
CA PRO A 171 -5.49 -16.30 5.26
C PRO A 171 -4.27 -15.39 5.20
N GLY A 172 -4.14 -14.54 6.21
CA GLY A 172 -3.04 -13.59 6.28
C GLY A 172 -2.87 -12.98 7.65
N LYS A 173 -2.05 -11.96 7.70
CA LYS A 173 -1.73 -11.23 8.92
C LYS A 173 -1.86 -9.74 8.69
N LEU A 174 -2.45 -9.06 9.65
CA LEU A 174 -2.53 -7.61 9.72
C LEU A 174 -1.53 -7.12 10.76
N TYR A 175 -0.80 -6.09 10.40
CA TYR A 175 0.19 -5.44 11.25
C TYR A 175 -0.18 -3.98 11.46
N VAL A 176 0.32 -3.39 12.55
CA VAL A 176 0.11 -1.98 12.89
C VAL A 176 1.43 -1.29 13.16
N LEU A 177 1.48 -0.01 12.79
CA LEU A 177 2.53 0.93 13.18
C LEU A 177 1.86 2.18 13.75
N TYR A 178 2.11 2.50 15.00
CA TYR A 178 1.61 3.71 15.63
C TYR A 178 2.55 4.89 15.39
N ASN A 179 1.98 6.08 15.30
CA ASN A 179 2.74 7.32 15.20
C ASN A 179 3.56 7.51 16.49
N PRO A 180 4.89 7.50 16.42
CA PRO A 180 5.74 7.55 17.60
C PRO A 180 5.68 8.88 18.36
N VAL A 181 5.21 9.95 17.70
CA VAL A 181 5.05 11.27 18.33
C VAL A 181 3.78 11.34 19.17
N LYS A 182 2.72 10.63 18.75
CA LYS A 182 1.42 10.63 19.42
C LYS A 182 1.24 9.51 20.44
N HIS A 183 1.95 8.40 20.26
CA HIS A 183 1.79 7.19 21.06
C HIS A 183 3.14 6.77 21.67
N THR A 184 3.23 6.83 22.98
CA THR A 184 4.40 6.34 23.72
C THR A 184 4.40 4.81 23.80
N ASP A 185 5.55 4.19 24.10
CA ASP A 185 5.71 2.72 24.10
C ASP A 185 4.74 1.94 25.03
N LYS A 186 4.16 2.62 26.04
CA LYS A 186 3.19 1.99 26.95
C LYS A 186 1.81 1.75 26.32
N GLU A 187 1.44 2.52 25.31
CA GLU A 187 0.15 2.41 24.59
C GLU A 187 0.21 1.47 23.37
N LYS A 188 1.42 1.00 23.04
CA LYS A 188 1.69 0.18 21.84
C LYS A 188 1.46 -1.33 22.04
N GLN A 189 1.05 -1.77 23.26
CA GLN A 189 0.68 -3.17 23.46
C GLN A 189 -0.79 -3.35 23.11
N PRO A 190 -1.14 -4.10 22.04
CA PRO A 190 -2.52 -4.57 21.88
C PRO A 190 -2.87 -5.42 23.09
N CYS A 191 -4.01 -5.16 23.72
CA CYS A 191 -4.58 -6.05 24.71
C CYS A 191 -4.86 -7.40 24.00
N LEU A 192 -3.94 -8.32 24.11
CA LEU A 192 -4.14 -9.73 23.76
C LEU A 192 -5.02 -10.33 24.86
N ASN A 193 -6.32 -10.32 24.65
CA ASN A 193 -7.28 -11.20 25.32
C ASN A 193 -7.58 -12.40 24.43
#